data_56c44d817f0f82577cd3da5f32425a23
#
_entry.id   56c44d817f0f82577cd3da5f32425a23
#
_cell.length_a   1.000
_cell.length_b   1.000
_cell.length_c   1.000
_cell.angle_alpha   90.00
_cell.angle_beta   90.00
_cell.angle_gamma   90.00
#
_symmetry.space_group_name_H-M   'P 1'
#
loop_
_entity.id
_entity.type
_entity.pdbx_description
1 polymer ?
#
loop_
_entity_poly.entity_id
_entity_poly.type
_entity_poly.pdbx_seq_one_letter_code
_entity_poly.pdbx_strand_id
1 'polypeptide(L)'
;SAEIVYKGNIEKTVTSKMVSLLNIDILEINCAEELDAEREVIIVDAQKGNANIVDAHSDKTICIDHHPIYNSNKYVFSDIRPEVGACASIIASYYMENNINIDVHMATALLYGIKVDTADMKRGVTQLDLDMFYSLYNIADHKVLNKLDTSVRQYDDLKAYAYAIANLDVKKDACFASTGDNCQESLI
;
A
#
# COMPACT_ATOMS: atom_id res chain seq x y z
N SER A 1 -3.67 -21.76 -4.21
CA SER A 1 -4.06 -20.50 -3.55
C SER A 1 -2.80 -19.81 -3.06
N ALA A 2 -2.76 -18.48 -3.10
CA ALA A 2 -1.71 -17.69 -2.48
C ALA A 2 -2.10 -17.34 -1.05
N GLU A 3 -1.10 -17.25 -0.16
CA GLU A 3 -1.27 -16.78 1.22
C GLU A 3 -0.59 -15.41 1.35
N ILE A 4 -1.26 -14.46 1.99
CA ILE A 4 -0.67 -13.16 2.31
C ILE A 4 0.02 -13.28 3.67
N VAL A 5 1.30 -13.02 3.72
CA VAL A 5 2.10 -13.10 4.95
C VAL A 5 2.63 -11.73 5.34
N TYR A 6 2.73 -11.47 6.64
CA TYR A 6 3.32 -10.26 7.16
C TYR A 6 4.12 -10.55 8.44
N LYS A 7 4.99 -9.63 8.84
CA LYS A 7 5.77 -9.72 10.06
C LYS A 7 5.60 -8.47 10.91
N GLY A 8 5.43 -8.68 12.22
CA GLY A 8 5.30 -7.61 13.20
C GLY A 8 3.88 -7.06 13.31
N ASN A 9 3.73 -5.89 13.87
CA ASN A 9 2.43 -5.29 14.14
C ASN A 9 1.90 -4.48 12.95
N ILE A 10 0.62 -4.60 12.67
CA ILE A 10 -0.08 -3.68 11.75
C ILE A 10 -0.42 -2.41 12.53
N GLU A 11 0.46 -1.42 12.46
CA GLU A 11 0.33 -0.17 13.23
C GLU A 11 -0.71 0.79 12.65
N LYS A 12 -0.83 0.81 11.31
CA LYS A 12 -1.78 1.71 10.64
C LYS A 12 -3.22 1.25 10.86
N THR A 13 -4.00 2.07 11.55
CA THR A 13 -5.44 1.83 11.82
C THR A 13 -6.23 1.55 10.54
N VAL A 14 -5.91 2.24 9.45
CA VAL A 14 -6.56 2.06 8.15
C VAL A 14 -6.30 0.67 7.60
N THR A 15 -5.06 0.17 7.68
CA THR A 15 -4.69 -1.18 7.22
C THR A 15 -5.45 -2.25 8.01
N SER A 16 -5.48 -2.15 9.35
CA SER A 16 -6.24 -3.07 10.19
C SER A 16 -7.73 -3.06 9.86
N LYS A 17 -8.29 -1.88 9.59
CA LYS A 17 -9.70 -1.75 9.17
C LYS A 17 -9.96 -2.33 7.79
N MET A 18 -9.06 -2.12 6.83
CA MET A 18 -9.17 -2.69 5.50
C MET A 18 -9.18 -4.23 5.55
N VAL A 19 -8.24 -4.81 6.27
CA VAL A 19 -8.17 -6.26 6.52
C VAL A 19 -9.50 -6.78 7.09
N SER A 20 -10.04 -6.09 8.10
CA SER A 20 -11.30 -6.49 8.75
C SER A 20 -12.53 -6.27 7.85
N LEU A 21 -12.66 -5.10 7.20
CA LEU A 21 -13.84 -4.76 6.38
C LEU A 21 -13.94 -5.58 5.11
N LEU A 22 -12.81 -5.96 4.52
CA LEU A 22 -12.75 -6.77 3.31
C LEU A 22 -12.54 -8.27 3.60
N ASN A 23 -12.46 -8.63 4.89
CA ASN A 23 -12.23 -10.02 5.34
C ASN A 23 -11.03 -10.65 4.65
N ILE A 24 -9.88 -9.96 4.68
CA ILE A 24 -8.64 -10.42 4.05
C ILE A 24 -7.94 -11.39 4.99
N ASP A 25 -7.71 -12.61 4.54
CA ASP A 25 -6.92 -13.59 5.28
C ASP A 25 -5.44 -13.23 5.19
N ILE A 26 -4.82 -12.96 6.34
CA ILE A 26 -3.39 -12.66 6.45
C ILE A 26 -2.78 -13.53 7.54
N LEU A 27 -1.54 -13.99 7.33
CA LEU A 27 -0.80 -14.84 8.25
C LEU A 27 0.41 -14.09 8.81
N GLU A 28 0.49 -13.97 10.13
CA GLU A 28 1.68 -13.45 10.78
C GLU A 28 2.78 -14.50 10.81
N ILE A 29 4.00 -14.10 10.43
CA ILE A 29 5.21 -14.91 10.53
C ILE A 29 6.23 -14.21 11.43
N ASN A 30 7.00 -14.97 12.20
CA ASN A 30 8.00 -14.39 13.11
C ASN A 30 9.32 -14.13 12.39
N CYS A 31 9.66 -14.95 11.41
CA CYS A 31 10.92 -14.83 10.68
C CYS A 31 10.77 -15.36 9.23
N ALA A 32 11.75 -15.02 8.38
CA ALA A 32 11.77 -15.44 6.97
C ALA A 32 11.94 -16.96 6.81
N GLU A 33 12.56 -17.61 7.79
CA GLU A 33 12.79 -19.06 7.78
C GLU A 33 11.53 -19.89 7.91
N GLU A 34 10.41 -19.31 8.32
CA GLU A 34 9.09 -19.95 8.29
C GLU A 34 8.56 -20.09 6.85
N LEU A 35 9.11 -19.33 5.91
CA LEU A 35 8.84 -19.46 4.49
C LEU A 35 9.81 -20.49 3.92
N ASP A 36 9.29 -21.62 3.48
CA ASP A 36 10.08 -22.65 2.80
C ASP A 36 10.85 -22.03 1.62
N ALA A 37 12.15 -22.26 1.55
CA ALA A 37 13.02 -21.71 0.50
C ALA A 37 12.59 -22.15 -0.93
N GLU A 38 11.86 -23.26 -1.04
CA GLU A 38 11.34 -23.75 -2.31
C GLU A 38 10.01 -23.11 -2.74
N ARG A 39 9.36 -22.34 -1.84
CA ARG A 39 8.10 -21.66 -2.16
C ARG A 39 8.30 -20.55 -3.19
N GLU A 40 7.33 -20.40 -4.05
CA GLU A 40 7.22 -19.22 -4.90
C GLU A 40 6.78 -18.02 -4.05
N VAL A 41 7.53 -16.93 -4.13
CA VAL A 41 7.28 -15.70 -3.38
C VAL A 41 6.91 -14.59 -4.36
N ILE A 42 5.81 -13.90 -4.10
CA ILE A 42 5.39 -12.72 -4.86
C ILE A 42 5.55 -11.52 -3.95
N ILE A 43 6.43 -10.59 -4.33
CA ILE A 43 6.59 -9.30 -3.68
C ILE A 43 5.78 -8.28 -4.47
N VAL A 44 4.91 -7.55 -3.79
CA VAL A 44 4.06 -6.53 -4.38
C VAL A 44 4.32 -5.20 -3.68
N ASP A 45 4.45 -4.13 -4.44
CA ASP A 45 4.66 -2.75 -3.95
C ASP A 45 5.97 -2.56 -3.18
N ALA A 46 6.93 -3.43 -3.43
CA ALA A 46 8.27 -3.40 -2.84
C ALA A 46 9.26 -4.23 -3.66
N GLN A 47 10.56 -4.11 -3.35
CA GLN A 47 11.65 -4.88 -3.97
C GLN A 47 12.48 -5.58 -2.90
N LYS A 48 13.15 -6.70 -3.25
CA LYS A 48 14.09 -7.40 -2.35
C LYS A 48 15.08 -6.43 -1.73
N GLY A 49 15.31 -6.55 -0.43
CA GLY A 49 16.19 -5.67 0.33
C GLY A 49 15.53 -4.38 0.82
N ASN A 50 14.21 -4.20 0.58
CA ASN A 50 13.46 -3.13 1.22
C ASN A 50 13.24 -3.47 2.71
N ALA A 51 13.50 -2.49 3.60
CA ALA A 51 13.34 -2.68 5.04
C ALA A 51 11.91 -2.97 5.51
N ASN A 52 10.92 -2.66 4.66
CA ASN A 52 9.50 -2.81 4.97
C ASN A 52 8.93 -4.20 4.64
N ILE A 53 9.73 -5.09 4.08
CA ILE A 53 9.29 -6.45 3.74
C ILE A 53 10.17 -7.50 4.43
N VAL A 54 9.61 -8.69 4.58
CA VAL A 54 10.39 -9.87 4.98
C VAL A 54 11.24 -10.31 3.80
N ASP A 55 12.54 -10.32 3.96
CA ASP A 55 13.46 -10.81 2.91
C ASP A 55 13.44 -12.34 2.86
N ALA A 56 12.52 -12.87 2.08
CA ALA A 56 12.39 -14.30 1.88
C ALA A 56 13.54 -14.82 1.01
N HIS A 57 14.27 -15.81 1.52
CA HIS A 57 15.39 -16.47 0.84
C HIS A 57 14.91 -17.46 -0.24
N SER A 58 14.04 -17.01 -1.15
CA SER A 58 13.55 -17.83 -2.25
C SER A 58 14.21 -17.40 -3.57
N ASP A 59 14.69 -18.40 -4.33
CA ASP A 59 15.19 -18.19 -5.70
C ASP A 59 14.01 -18.03 -6.70
N LYS A 60 12.78 -18.41 -6.28
CA LYS A 60 11.56 -18.32 -7.08
C LYS A 60 10.74 -17.08 -6.73
N THR A 61 11.37 -15.90 -6.79
CA THR A 61 10.71 -14.65 -6.43
C THR A 61 10.21 -13.92 -7.66
N ILE A 62 8.96 -13.49 -7.62
CA ILE A 62 8.30 -12.57 -8.54
C ILE A 62 8.24 -11.19 -7.88
N CYS A 63 8.43 -10.11 -8.66
CA CYS A 63 8.34 -8.73 -8.18
C CYS A 63 7.41 -7.93 -9.07
N ILE A 64 6.41 -7.27 -8.46
CA ILE A 64 5.51 -6.33 -9.13
C ILE A 64 5.55 -5.04 -8.32
N ASP A 65 6.04 -3.95 -8.91
CA ASP A 65 6.29 -2.72 -8.16
C ASP A 65 6.21 -1.46 -9.05
N HIS A 66 6.03 -0.31 -8.42
CA HIS A 66 6.05 0.99 -9.08
C HIS A 66 7.13 1.93 -8.53
N HIS A 67 7.93 1.49 -7.58
CA HIS A 67 9.04 2.28 -7.05
C HIS A 67 10.26 2.29 -7.99
N PRO A 68 11.13 3.31 -7.92
CA PRO A 68 12.39 3.32 -8.66
C PRO A 68 13.22 2.06 -8.38
N ILE A 69 13.83 1.52 -9.44
CA ILE A 69 14.70 0.35 -9.30
C ILE A 69 15.98 0.79 -8.59
N TYR A 70 16.22 0.26 -7.40
CA TYR A 70 17.41 0.58 -6.61
C TYR A 70 18.39 -0.59 -6.43
N ASN A 71 17.96 -1.81 -6.82
CA ASN A 71 18.78 -3.00 -6.71
C ASN A 71 18.68 -3.88 -7.96
N SER A 72 19.79 -4.47 -8.40
CA SER A 72 19.82 -5.45 -9.50
C SER A 72 19.48 -6.86 -9.02
N ASN A 73 18.47 -7.00 -8.19
CA ASN A 73 18.03 -8.31 -7.70
C ASN A 73 17.56 -9.21 -8.85
N LYS A 74 17.85 -10.50 -8.72
CA LYS A 74 17.35 -11.48 -9.66
C LYS A 74 15.94 -11.93 -9.25
N TYR A 75 15.01 -11.81 -10.17
CA TYR A 75 13.65 -12.31 -10.07
C TYR A 75 13.40 -13.33 -11.17
N VAL A 76 12.53 -14.30 -10.91
CA VAL A 76 12.03 -15.22 -11.97
C VAL A 76 11.17 -14.44 -12.96
N PHE A 77 10.39 -13.50 -12.43
CA PHE A 77 9.64 -12.51 -13.21
C PHE A 77 9.64 -11.19 -12.47
N SER A 78 9.74 -10.10 -13.21
CA SER A 78 9.56 -8.76 -12.63
C SER A 78 8.81 -7.85 -13.59
N ASP A 79 7.88 -7.09 -13.03
CA ASP A 79 7.19 -5.99 -13.70
C ASP A 79 7.28 -4.77 -12.79
N ILE A 80 8.27 -3.93 -13.05
CA ILE A 80 8.56 -2.74 -12.25
C ILE A 80 8.39 -1.53 -13.16
N ARG A 81 7.37 -0.70 -12.85
CA ARG A 81 6.95 0.46 -13.68
C ARG A 81 7.03 1.76 -12.86
N PRO A 82 8.23 2.38 -12.73
CA PRO A 82 8.43 3.57 -11.89
C PRO A 82 7.62 4.80 -12.32
N GLU A 83 7.14 4.82 -13.54
CA GLU A 83 6.29 5.89 -14.07
C GLU A 83 4.83 5.79 -13.60
N VAL A 84 4.35 4.60 -13.21
CA VAL A 84 2.96 4.37 -12.80
C VAL A 84 2.72 4.90 -11.39
N GLY A 85 1.57 5.53 -11.16
CA GLY A 85 1.25 6.18 -9.90
C GLY A 85 0.96 5.24 -8.73
N ALA A 86 0.51 4.00 -9.03
CA ALA A 86 0.18 3.01 -8.01
C ALA A 86 0.46 1.58 -8.48
N CYS A 87 1.04 0.74 -7.63
CA CYS A 87 1.19 -0.69 -7.90
C CYS A 87 -0.17 -1.37 -8.10
N ALA A 88 -1.20 -0.92 -7.39
CA ALA A 88 -2.57 -1.38 -7.55
C ALA A 88 -3.12 -1.21 -8.98
N SER A 89 -2.67 -0.18 -9.73
CA SER A 89 -3.04 0.02 -11.13
C SER A 89 -2.41 -1.06 -12.03
N ILE A 90 -1.16 -1.45 -11.75
CA ILE A 90 -0.49 -2.54 -12.48
C ILE A 90 -1.23 -3.85 -12.28
N ILE A 91 -1.57 -4.17 -11.03
CA ILE A 91 -2.33 -5.40 -10.71
C ILE A 91 -3.70 -5.38 -11.38
N ALA A 92 -4.43 -4.26 -11.31
CA ALA A 92 -5.75 -4.12 -11.95
C ALA A 92 -5.66 -4.34 -13.47
N SER A 93 -4.60 -3.84 -14.12
CA SER A 93 -4.41 -4.02 -15.56
C SER A 93 -4.29 -5.49 -15.96
N TYR A 94 -3.65 -6.32 -15.16
CA TYR A 94 -3.57 -7.77 -15.44
C TYR A 94 -4.95 -8.44 -15.50
N TYR A 95 -5.86 -8.06 -14.61
CA TYR A 95 -7.23 -8.58 -14.63
C TYR A 95 -7.98 -8.13 -15.86
N MET A 96 -7.87 -6.84 -16.22
CA MET A 96 -8.54 -6.26 -17.38
C MET A 96 -8.01 -6.84 -18.70
N GLU A 97 -6.70 -6.90 -18.86
CA GLU A 97 -6.04 -7.41 -20.07
C GLU A 97 -6.33 -8.90 -20.33
N ASN A 98 -6.50 -9.67 -19.27
CA ASN A 98 -6.81 -11.09 -19.35
C ASN A 98 -8.31 -11.39 -19.25
N ASN A 99 -9.19 -10.39 -19.21
CA ASN A 99 -10.62 -10.54 -19.04
C ASN A 99 -11.02 -11.37 -17.81
N ILE A 100 -10.26 -11.24 -16.72
CA ILE A 100 -10.53 -11.92 -15.46
C ILE A 100 -11.50 -11.03 -14.67
N ASN A 101 -12.58 -11.62 -14.19
CA ASN A 101 -13.58 -10.91 -13.41
C ASN A 101 -13.01 -10.45 -12.06
N ILE A 102 -13.25 -9.20 -11.70
CA ILE A 102 -12.88 -8.60 -10.42
C ILE A 102 -14.13 -8.52 -9.55
N ASP A 103 -14.10 -9.13 -8.37
CA ASP A 103 -15.19 -9.02 -7.41
C ASP A 103 -15.18 -7.66 -6.67
N VAL A 104 -16.25 -7.39 -5.92
CA VAL A 104 -16.43 -6.11 -5.22
C VAL A 104 -15.36 -5.86 -4.16
N HIS A 105 -14.89 -6.89 -3.46
CA HIS A 105 -13.88 -6.74 -2.41
C HIS A 105 -12.52 -6.40 -3.01
N MET A 106 -12.14 -7.13 -4.05
CA MET A 106 -10.88 -6.87 -4.79
C MET A 106 -10.92 -5.49 -5.47
N ALA A 107 -12.03 -5.14 -6.13
CA ALA A 107 -12.18 -3.82 -6.73
C ALA A 107 -12.06 -2.69 -5.69
N THR A 108 -12.64 -2.89 -4.51
CA THR A 108 -12.56 -1.92 -3.41
C THR A 108 -11.13 -1.77 -2.89
N ALA A 109 -10.41 -2.89 -2.72
CA ALA A 109 -9.02 -2.89 -2.26
C ALA A 109 -8.09 -2.20 -3.28
N LEU A 110 -8.18 -2.58 -4.55
CA LEU A 110 -7.37 -2.00 -5.63
C LEU A 110 -7.65 -0.50 -5.81
N LEU A 111 -8.93 -0.12 -5.81
CA LEU A 111 -9.32 1.29 -5.93
C LEU A 111 -8.81 2.13 -4.76
N TYR A 112 -8.85 1.56 -3.54
CA TYR A 112 -8.29 2.23 -2.37
C TYR A 112 -6.77 2.40 -2.47
N GLY A 113 -6.03 1.37 -2.94
CA GLY A 113 -4.59 1.46 -3.20
C GLY A 113 -4.25 2.57 -4.19
N ILE A 114 -4.95 2.65 -5.34
CA ILE A 114 -4.77 3.73 -6.32
C ILE A 114 -4.99 5.10 -5.67
N LYS A 115 -6.06 5.27 -4.89
CA LYS A 115 -6.36 6.53 -4.20
C LYS A 115 -5.24 6.96 -3.24
N VAL A 116 -4.72 6.03 -2.46
CA VAL A 116 -3.68 6.33 -1.45
C VAL A 116 -2.38 6.75 -2.12
N ASP A 117 -1.87 5.96 -3.05
CA ASP A 117 -0.57 6.21 -3.70
C ASP A 117 -0.58 7.48 -4.55
N THR A 118 -1.71 7.75 -5.20
CA THR A 118 -1.89 8.95 -6.03
C THR A 118 -2.42 10.17 -5.26
N ALA A 119 -2.54 10.09 -3.94
CA ALA A 119 -3.12 11.14 -3.10
C ALA A 119 -4.49 11.63 -3.63
N ASP A 120 -5.45 10.71 -3.78
CA ASP A 120 -6.76 10.97 -4.41
C ASP A 120 -6.64 11.53 -5.84
N MET A 121 -5.83 10.92 -6.69
CA MET A 121 -5.58 11.30 -8.09
C MET A 121 -4.96 12.71 -8.25
N LYS A 122 -4.17 13.16 -7.27
CA LYS A 122 -3.53 14.49 -7.29
C LYS A 122 -2.02 14.44 -7.52
N ARG A 123 -1.38 13.26 -7.39
CA ARG A 123 0.08 13.11 -7.47
C ARG A 123 0.47 11.90 -8.29
N GLY A 124 1.41 12.10 -9.23
CA GLY A 124 2.04 11.00 -9.99
C GLY A 124 1.09 10.18 -10.86
N VAL A 125 -0.08 10.72 -11.19
CA VAL A 125 -1.13 10.00 -11.93
C VAL A 125 -0.75 9.82 -13.39
N THR A 126 -0.86 8.60 -13.89
CA THR A 126 -0.68 8.26 -15.30
C THR A 126 -2.02 7.89 -15.95
N GLN A 127 -2.00 7.69 -17.27
CA GLN A 127 -3.19 7.22 -17.99
C GLN A 127 -3.64 5.86 -17.49
N LEU A 128 -2.70 4.96 -17.13
CA LEU A 128 -3.04 3.65 -16.57
C LEU A 128 -3.83 3.78 -15.25
N ASP A 129 -3.40 4.69 -14.37
CA ASP A 129 -4.10 4.92 -13.09
C ASP A 129 -5.52 5.41 -13.31
N LEU A 130 -5.72 6.34 -14.27
CA LEU A 130 -7.04 6.86 -14.65
C LEU A 130 -7.95 5.75 -15.20
N ASP A 131 -7.43 4.94 -16.12
CA ASP A 131 -8.19 3.88 -16.76
C ASP A 131 -8.62 2.81 -15.73
N MET A 132 -7.70 2.41 -14.85
CA MET A 132 -7.97 1.43 -13.80
C MET A 132 -8.89 2.00 -12.73
N PHE A 133 -8.69 3.24 -12.30
CA PHE A 133 -9.60 3.94 -11.40
C PHE A 133 -11.04 3.93 -11.94
N TYR A 134 -11.23 4.35 -13.19
CA TYR A 134 -12.56 4.37 -13.81
C TYR A 134 -13.18 2.98 -13.90
N SER A 135 -12.40 1.97 -14.28
CA SER A 135 -12.89 0.60 -14.42
C SER A 135 -13.33 -0.01 -13.09
N LEU A 136 -12.59 0.27 -12.01
CA LEU A 136 -12.87 -0.25 -10.68
C LEU A 136 -13.98 0.53 -9.96
N TYR A 137 -14.15 1.82 -10.28
CA TYR A 137 -15.06 2.72 -9.55
C TYR A 137 -16.50 2.21 -9.49
N ASN A 138 -17.02 1.67 -10.60
CA ASN A 138 -18.40 1.17 -10.65
C ASN A 138 -18.60 -0.19 -9.97
N ILE A 139 -17.51 -0.92 -9.70
CA ILE A 139 -17.53 -2.26 -9.09
C ILE A 139 -17.35 -2.15 -7.57
N ALA A 140 -16.53 -1.21 -7.11
CA ALA A 140 -16.12 -1.06 -5.72
C ALA A 140 -17.27 -0.70 -4.75
N ASP A 141 -17.15 -1.13 -3.50
CA ASP A 141 -18.04 -0.72 -2.41
C ASP A 141 -17.65 0.65 -1.84
N HIS A 142 -18.34 1.69 -2.29
CA HIS A 142 -18.13 3.07 -1.83
C HIS A 142 -18.44 3.29 -0.35
N LYS A 143 -19.26 2.44 0.28
CA LYS A 143 -19.50 2.54 1.73
C LYS A 143 -18.27 2.09 2.51
N VAL A 144 -17.59 1.05 2.04
CA VAL A 144 -16.32 0.60 2.61
C VAL A 144 -15.24 1.65 2.38
N LEU A 145 -15.10 2.17 1.16
CA LEU A 145 -14.15 3.25 0.85
C LEU A 145 -14.33 4.46 1.77
N ASN A 146 -15.57 4.94 1.94
CA ASN A 146 -15.87 6.05 2.84
C ASN A 146 -15.49 5.74 4.30
N LYS A 147 -15.69 4.50 4.76
CA LYS A 147 -15.27 4.09 6.11
C LYS A 147 -13.75 4.08 6.25
N LEU A 148 -13.01 3.70 5.22
CA LEU A 148 -11.55 3.77 5.20
C LEU A 148 -11.07 5.22 5.22
N ASP A 149 -11.60 6.08 4.37
CA ASP A 149 -11.24 7.50 4.27
C ASP A 149 -11.53 8.28 5.56
N THR A 150 -12.63 7.96 6.27
CA THR A 150 -12.99 8.63 7.54
C THR A 150 -12.29 8.05 8.76
N SER A 151 -11.58 6.94 8.63
CA SER A 151 -10.96 6.20 9.73
C SER A 151 -9.62 6.77 10.20
N VAL A 152 -9.11 7.74 9.49
CA VAL A 152 -7.70 8.16 9.54
C VAL A 152 -7.32 8.90 10.82
N ARG A 153 -8.26 9.35 11.67
CA ARG A 153 -7.90 10.20 12.81
C ARG A 153 -8.40 9.62 14.14
N GLN A 154 -7.48 9.14 14.93
CA GLN A 154 -7.73 8.84 16.34
C GLN A 154 -7.61 10.11 17.20
N TYR A 155 -8.10 10.06 18.43
CA TYR A 155 -8.00 11.19 19.38
C TYR A 155 -6.55 11.60 19.62
N ASP A 156 -5.62 10.66 19.65
CA ASP A 156 -4.19 10.93 19.84
C ASP A 156 -3.56 11.60 18.61
N ASP A 157 -4.02 11.29 17.40
CA ASP A 157 -3.62 12.02 16.19
C ASP A 157 -4.05 13.49 16.26
N LEU A 158 -5.26 13.75 16.74
CA LEU A 158 -5.75 15.13 16.93
C LEU A 158 -4.92 15.90 17.95
N LYS A 159 -4.46 15.24 19.02
CA LYS A 159 -3.54 15.85 20.00
C LYS A 159 -2.19 16.17 19.36
N ALA A 160 -1.63 15.24 18.57
CA ALA A 160 -0.37 15.44 17.87
C ALA A 160 -0.46 16.63 16.89
N TYR A 161 -1.55 16.74 16.13
CA TYR A 161 -1.81 17.91 15.28
C TYR A 161 -1.92 19.20 16.09
N ALA A 162 -2.68 19.20 17.18
CA ALA A 162 -2.83 20.38 18.01
C ALA A 162 -1.48 20.83 18.59
N TYR A 163 -0.67 19.88 19.04
CA TYR A 163 0.68 20.14 19.54
C TYR A 163 1.59 20.68 18.43
N ALA A 164 1.59 20.09 17.25
CA ALA A 164 2.38 20.54 16.11
C ALA A 164 2.01 21.97 15.69
N ILE A 165 0.71 22.29 15.62
CA ILE A 165 0.22 23.62 15.28
C ILE A 165 0.64 24.64 16.36
N ALA A 166 0.53 24.29 17.64
CA ALA A 166 0.89 25.16 18.75
C ALA A 166 2.39 25.46 18.84
N ASN A 167 3.24 24.56 18.30
CA ASN A 167 4.70 24.67 18.31
C ASN A 167 5.29 24.90 16.91
N LEU A 168 4.55 25.59 16.06
CA LEU A 168 4.94 25.89 14.70
C LEU A 168 6.03 26.97 14.69
N ASP A 169 7.20 26.68 14.10
CA ASP A 169 8.27 27.65 13.88
C ASP A 169 8.33 28.01 12.38
N VAL A 170 8.02 29.27 12.08
CA VAL A 170 8.00 29.76 10.69
C VAL A 170 9.27 30.55 10.42
N LYS A 171 10.11 30.07 9.50
CA LYS A 171 11.34 30.75 9.07
C LYS A 171 11.32 30.99 7.56
N LYS A 172 11.16 32.25 7.17
CA LYS A 172 11.09 32.66 5.76
C LYS A 172 10.09 31.81 4.97
N ASP A 173 10.62 30.90 4.12
CA ASP A 173 9.83 30.06 3.20
C ASP A 173 9.64 28.64 3.73
N ALA A 174 9.99 28.36 4.98
CA ALA A 174 9.90 27.04 5.61
C ALA A 174 9.12 27.08 6.92
N CYS A 175 8.37 26.02 7.17
CA CYS A 175 7.61 25.83 8.40
C CYS A 175 8.07 24.54 9.06
N PHE A 176 8.42 24.61 10.34
CA PHE A 176 8.86 23.46 11.12
C PHE A 176 7.86 23.20 12.24
N ALA A 177 7.43 21.95 12.37
CA ALA A 177 6.56 21.53 13.44
C ALA A 177 7.10 20.24 14.07
N SER A 178 6.96 20.12 15.38
CA SER A 178 7.22 18.86 16.09
C SER A 178 5.90 18.25 16.53
N THR A 179 5.73 16.96 16.30
CA THR A 179 4.51 16.21 16.69
C THR A 179 4.63 15.56 18.07
N GLY A 180 5.81 15.65 18.72
CA GLY A 180 6.11 14.92 19.95
C GLY A 180 6.41 13.44 19.72
N ASP A 181 6.49 12.66 20.81
CA ASP A 181 6.96 11.26 20.77
C ASP A 181 5.94 10.24 20.22
N ASN A 182 4.72 10.66 19.91
CA ASN A 182 3.60 9.77 19.54
C ASN A 182 3.01 10.08 18.15
N CYS A 183 3.85 10.34 17.16
CA CYS A 183 3.36 10.59 15.81
C CYS A 183 3.34 9.28 14.99
N GLN A 184 2.18 8.87 14.53
CA GLN A 184 2.09 7.87 13.47
C GLN A 184 2.43 8.51 12.11
N GLU A 185 3.06 7.77 11.21
CA GLU A 185 3.42 8.23 9.86
C GLU A 185 2.25 8.84 9.05
N SER A 186 1.01 8.52 9.42
CA SER A 186 -0.20 9.07 8.79
C SER A 186 -0.41 10.57 9.01
N LEU A 187 0.45 11.22 9.81
CA LEU A 187 0.41 12.66 10.08
C LEU A 187 1.35 13.47 9.17
N ILE A 188 2.15 12.83 8.35
CA ILE A 188 3.06 13.42 7.39
C ILE A 188 2.48 13.24 5.99
#